data_96779cf054ef07f233b128abd2a9106b
#
_entry.id   96779cf054ef07f233b128abd2a9106b
#
_cell.length_a   1.000
_cell.length_b   1.000
_cell.length_c   1.000
_cell.angle_alpha   90.00
_cell.angle_beta   90.00
_cell.angle_gamma   90.00
#
_symmetry.space_group_name_H-M   'P 1'
#
loop_
_entity.id
_entity.type
_entity.pdbx_description
1 polymer ?
#
loop_
_entity_poly.entity_id
_entity_poly.type
_entity_poly.pdbx_seq_one_letter_code
_entity_poly.pdbx_strand_id
1 'polypeptide(L)'
;MGVDRREFLKIAGYATLFGLGGTAAIDILAPGELEASTTGIPLTQGKRWSMVIDMRKCLEKQEKGGCKDCMLACHREHNVPDWGSPQHAVKWIWQDEYEHVFPDNPNEFIDEGVEGKPFILMCNHCFNPPCVRVCPTQATFKREQDGIVAMDMHRCIGCRFCMAACPYGSRSFNWGDPRKAPKNLNPDYPTNKAYPERSKGVVEKCNFCTELVAKGELPVCVQACDKIKVHALNFGDIAHSESNVRKLLRDHYSIRRKPALGTGPNVFYII
;
A
#
# COMPACT_ATOMS: atom_id res chain seq x y z
N MET A 1 -7.14 38.86 -0.32
CA MET A 1 -7.25 39.67 -1.54
C MET A 1 -6.73 38.79 -2.69
N GLY A 2 -7.62 38.36 -3.59
CA GLY A 2 -7.22 37.54 -4.74
C GLY A 2 -6.67 38.43 -5.84
N VAL A 3 -5.45 38.15 -6.30
CA VAL A 3 -4.83 38.84 -7.45
C VAL A 3 -5.54 38.35 -8.72
N ASP A 4 -6.11 39.25 -9.51
CA ASP A 4 -6.73 38.94 -10.79
C ASP A 4 -5.65 38.48 -11.80
N ARG A 5 -6.07 37.59 -12.73
CA ARG A 5 -5.21 37.02 -13.78
C ARG A 5 -4.48 38.10 -14.60
N ARG A 6 -5.10 39.25 -14.77
CA ARG A 6 -4.56 40.39 -15.48
C ARG A 6 -3.48 41.14 -14.68
N GLU A 7 -3.66 41.26 -13.37
CA GLU A 7 -2.66 41.82 -12.45
C GLU A 7 -1.46 40.90 -12.31
N PHE A 8 -1.70 39.58 -12.23
CA PHE A 8 -0.61 38.59 -12.23
C PHE A 8 0.29 38.71 -13.48
N LEU A 9 -0.32 38.83 -14.68
CA LEU A 9 0.44 38.98 -15.92
C LEU A 9 1.21 40.31 -16.00
N LYS A 10 0.69 41.41 -15.43
CA LYS A 10 1.40 42.68 -15.33
C LYS A 10 2.59 42.56 -14.40
N ILE A 11 2.43 41.97 -13.23
CA ILE A 11 3.50 41.78 -12.25
C ILE A 11 4.61 40.89 -12.85
N ALA A 12 4.26 39.81 -13.51
CA ALA A 12 5.21 38.92 -14.18
C ALA A 12 5.95 39.64 -15.34
N GLY A 13 5.24 40.47 -16.11
CA GLY A 13 5.83 41.27 -17.18
C GLY A 13 6.81 42.35 -16.67
N TYR A 14 6.51 43.01 -15.57
CA TYR A 14 7.42 43.98 -14.95
C TYR A 14 8.67 43.33 -14.35
N ALA A 15 8.50 42.14 -13.71
CA ALA A 15 9.61 41.38 -13.14
C ALA A 15 10.65 40.96 -14.20
N THR A 16 10.19 40.61 -15.40
CA THR A 16 11.08 40.27 -16.53
C THR A 16 11.74 41.48 -17.16
N LEU A 17 11.05 42.62 -17.27
CA LEU A 17 11.58 43.85 -17.84
C LEU A 17 12.67 44.53 -16.98
N PHE A 18 12.58 44.42 -15.66
CA PHE A 18 13.53 45.01 -14.74
C PHE A 18 14.68 44.09 -14.31
N GLY A 19 14.85 42.95 -14.98
CA GLY A 19 15.97 42.04 -14.72
C GLY A 19 15.98 41.40 -13.32
N LEU A 20 14.87 41.46 -12.60
CA LEU A 20 14.68 40.77 -11.33
C LEU A 20 14.39 39.27 -11.57
N GLY A 21 15.04 38.73 -12.60
CA GLY A 21 15.08 37.31 -12.87
C GLY A 21 15.98 36.62 -11.87
N GLY A 22 15.46 35.86 -10.98
CA GLY A 22 16.23 35.12 -10.00
C GLY A 22 15.37 34.73 -8.79
N THR A 23 16.03 34.28 -7.77
CA THR A 23 15.46 33.76 -6.52
C THR A 23 14.45 34.69 -5.85
N ALA A 24 14.63 36.04 -5.93
CA ALA A 24 13.72 37.02 -5.34
C ALA A 24 12.30 37.02 -5.92
N ALA A 25 12.11 36.68 -7.20
CA ALA A 25 10.80 36.59 -7.82
C ALA A 25 10.05 35.32 -7.37
N ILE A 26 10.78 34.26 -7.08
CA ILE A 26 10.23 32.98 -6.56
C ILE A 26 9.77 33.16 -5.12
N ASP A 27 10.53 33.90 -4.30
CA ASP A 27 10.18 34.16 -2.90
C ASP A 27 8.92 35.04 -2.74
N ILE A 28 8.66 35.94 -3.70
CA ILE A 28 7.45 36.77 -3.69
C ILE A 28 6.20 35.99 -4.17
N LEU A 29 6.37 35.05 -5.10
CA LEU A 29 5.27 34.31 -5.73
C LEU A 29 4.95 32.98 -5.01
N ALA A 30 5.87 32.47 -4.25
CA ALA A 30 5.71 31.29 -3.40
C ALA A 30 6.15 31.59 -1.96
N PRO A 31 5.35 32.35 -1.18
CA PRO A 31 5.64 32.58 0.23
C PRO A 31 5.39 31.28 1.00
N GLY A 32 6.38 30.47 1.12
CA GLY A 32 6.41 29.21 1.81
C GLY A 32 7.69 28.49 1.42
N GLU A 33 8.47 28.09 2.39
CA GLU A 33 9.63 27.25 2.17
C GLU A 33 9.20 26.01 1.40
N LEU A 34 9.70 25.86 0.17
CA LEU A 34 9.72 24.58 -0.54
C LEU A 34 10.71 23.69 0.22
N GLU A 35 10.34 23.27 1.42
CA GLU A 35 11.00 22.15 2.06
C GLU A 35 10.76 20.93 1.19
N ALA A 36 11.72 20.61 0.34
CA ALA A 36 11.87 19.28 -0.19
C ALA A 36 12.02 18.36 1.01
N SER A 37 10.91 17.77 1.44
CA SER A 37 10.87 16.84 2.57
C SER A 37 11.71 15.60 2.22
N THR A 38 13.00 15.70 2.37
CA THR A 38 13.96 14.59 2.30
C THR A 38 14.12 13.90 3.65
N THR A 39 13.50 14.41 4.69
CA THR A 39 13.67 13.88 6.05
C THR A 39 12.43 13.21 6.54
N GLY A 40 12.64 12.02 7.01
CA GLY A 40 11.78 11.08 7.70
C GLY A 40 10.35 11.52 8.00
N ILE A 41 9.42 10.73 7.53
CA ILE A 41 8.00 10.87 7.90
C ILE A 41 7.91 11.05 9.41
N PRO A 42 7.32 12.15 9.92
CA PRO A 42 7.25 12.41 11.36
C PRO A 42 6.67 11.20 12.08
N LEU A 43 7.34 10.75 13.13
CA LEU A 43 6.78 9.77 14.06
C LEU A 43 5.65 10.50 14.79
N THR A 44 4.43 10.34 14.32
CA THR A 44 3.24 10.89 14.97
C THR A 44 3.07 10.24 16.33
N GLN A 45 2.44 10.95 17.29
CA GLN A 45 2.17 10.44 18.65
C GLN A 45 1.19 9.25 18.70
N GLY A 46 0.68 8.79 17.56
CA GLY A 46 -0.23 7.64 17.43
C GLY A 46 0.46 6.37 16.97
N LYS A 47 -0.23 5.25 17.09
CA LYS A 47 0.21 3.97 16.51
C LYS A 47 0.36 4.11 15.00
N ARG A 48 1.34 3.39 14.44
CA ARG A 48 1.56 3.31 13.00
C ARG A 48 1.86 1.87 12.60
N TRP A 49 0.83 1.17 12.19
CA TRP A 49 0.95 -0.21 11.76
C TRP A 49 1.76 -0.35 10.48
N SER A 50 2.67 -1.30 10.48
CA SER A 50 3.55 -1.60 9.36
C SER A 50 3.75 -3.09 9.19
N MET A 51 4.05 -3.51 7.97
CA MET A 51 4.43 -4.88 7.63
C MET A 51 5.90 -4.89 7.20
N VAL A 52 6.69 -5.77 7.78
CA VAL A 52 8.07 -6.06 7.34
C VAL A 52 8.10 -7.48 6.81
N ILE A 53 8.49 -7.63 5.55
CA ILE A 53 8.56 -8.92 4.85
C ILE A 53 10.03 -9.28 4.68
N ASP A 54 10.48 -10.32 5.36
CA ASP A 54 11.83 -10.90 5.16
C ASP A 54 11.78 -11.82 3.94
N MET A 55 12.19 -11.27 2.78
CA MET A 55 12.13 -12.00 1.51
C MET A 55 13.10 -13.17 1.48
N ARG A 56 14.22 -13.12 2.18
CA ARG A 56 15.18 -14.24 2.26
C ARG A 56 14.49 -15.50 2.78
N LYS A 57 13.78 -15.40 3.91
CA LYS A 57 13.01 -16.51 4.48
C LYS A 57 11.84 -16.93 3.61
N CYS A 58 11.17 -15.96 2.99
CA CYS A 58 10.05 -16.21 2.10
C CYS A 58 10.49 -16.98 0.86
N LEU A 59 11.57 -16.55 0.21
CA LEU A 59 12.11 -17.17 -1.01
C LEU A 59 12.66 -18.57 -0.71
N GLU A 60 13.41 -18.74 0.37
CA GLU A 60 13.89 -20.06 0.81
C GLU A 60 12.74 -21.07 0.96
N LYS A 61 11.60 -20.64 1.51
CA LYS A 61 10.42 -21.51 1.63
C LYS A 61 9.76 -21.77 0.29
N GLN A 62 9.71 -20.79 -0.61
CA GLN A 62 9.13 -20.94 -1.94
C GLN A 62 9.93 -21.92 -2.79
N GLU A 63 11.25 -21.91 -2.74
CA GLU A 63 12.13 -22.84 -3.44
C GLU A 63 11.95 -24.29 -2.99
N LYS A 64 11.64 -24.50 -1.71
CA LYS A 64 11.44 -25.85 -1.11
C LYS A 64 10.09 -26.49 -1.44
N GLY A 65 9.27 -25.92 -2.33
CA GLY A 65 8.02 -26.56 -2.74
C GLY A 65 6.84 -25.61 -2.98
N GLY A 66 7.13 -24.33 -3.14
CA GLY A 66 6.11 -23.29 -3.29
C GLY A 66 5.41 -22.95 -1.98
N CYS A 67 5.03 -21.71 -1.80
CA CYS A 67 4.31 -21.28 -0.62
C CYS A 67 3.28 -20.20 -0.99
N LYS A 68 2.02 -20.46 -0.64
CA LYS A 68 0.90 -19.53 -0.84
C LYS A 68 0.03 -19.37 0.41
N ASP A 69 0.49 -19.90 1.57
CA ASP A 69 -0.31 -19.97 2.79
C ASP A 69 -0.84 -18.62 3.26
N CYS A 70 -0.01 -17.56 3.19
CA CYS A 70 -0.43 -16.21 3.56
C CYS A 70 -1.51 -15.65 2.62
N MET A 71 -1.43 -15.95 1.31
CA MET A 71 -2.45 -15.53 0.33
C MET A 71 -3.75 -16.31 0.55
N LEU A 72 -3.66 -17.63 0.71
CA LEU A 72 -4.79 -18.49 0.94
C LEU A 72 -5.54 -18.13 2.22
N ALA A 73 -4.80 -17.87 3.32
CA ALA A 73 -5.39 -17.44 4.58
C ALA A 73 -6.12 -16.09 4.44
N CYS A 74 -5.50 -15.12 3.76
CA CYS A 74 -6.11 -13.81 3.51
C CYS A 74 -7.38 -13.93 2.67
N HIS A 75 -7.34 -14.71 1.58
CA HIS A 75 -8.49 -14.88 0.70
C HIS A 75 -9.66 -15.59 1.40
N ARG A 76 -9.36 -16.58 2.22
CA ARG A 76 -10.36 -17.28 3.04
C ARG A 76 -11.02 -16.36 4.06
N GLU A 77 -10.21 -15.62 4.83
CA GLU A 77 -10.72 -14.73 5.87
C GLU A 77 -11.61 -13.63 5.32
N HIS A 78 -11.23 -13.05 4.19
CA HIS A 78 -11.90 -11.89 3.62
C HIS A 78 -12.87 -12.24 2.46
N ASN A 79 -13.18 -13.51 2.24
CA ASN A 79 -14.03 -13.96 1.13
C ASN A 79 -13.60 -13.36 -0.22
N VAL A 80 -12.30 -13.28 -0.50
CA VAL A 80 -11.80 -12.67 -1.74
C VAL A 80 -12.25 -13.51 -2.93
N PRO A 81 -12.99 -12.93 -3.91
CA PRO A 81 -13.51 -13.70 -5.02
C PRO A 81 -12.39 -14.09 -5.99
N ASP A 82 -12.41 -15.35 -6.43
CA ASP A 82 -11.59 -15.82 -7.54
C ASP A 82 -12.48 -16.02 -8.77
N TRP A 83 -12.11 -15.36 -9.85
CA TRP A 83 -12.84 -15.39 -11.12
C TRP A 83 -12.16 -16.28 -12.17
N GLY A 84 -11.01 -16.89 -11.85
CA GLY A 84 -10.22 -17.67 -12.79
C GLY A 84 -9.66 -16.86 -13.98
N SER A 85 -9.75 -15.52 -13.90
CA SER A 85 -9.31 -14.60 -14.95
C SER A 85 -8.43 -13.49 -14.38
N PRO A 86 -7.21 -13.28 -14.90
CA PRO A 86 -6.34 -12.19 -14.46
C PRO A 86 -6.97 -10.79 -14.58
N GLN A 87 -7.84 -10.59 -15.58
CA GLN A 87 -8.52 -9.30 -15.82
C GLN A 87 -9.51 -8.95 -14.71
N HIS A 88 -10.08 -9.95 -14.06
CA HIS A 88 -11.05 -9.80 -12.98
C HIS A 88 -10.47 -10.10 -11.60
N ALA A 89 -9.15 -10.32 -11.51
CA ALA A 89 -8.49 -10.67 -10.27
C ALA A 89 -8.67 -9.59 -9.20
N VAL A 90 -9.06 -10.02 -8.01
CA VAL A 90 -9.18 -9.15 -6.82
C VAL A 90 -7.96 -9.35 -5.94
N LYS A 91 -7.08 -8.34 -5.94
CA LYS A 91 -5.75 -8.39 -5.31
C LYS A 91 -5.80 -7.82 -3.88
N TRP A 92 -5.84 -8.69 -2.87
CA TRP A 92 -5.63 -8.32 -1.48
C TRP A 92 -4.18 -8.54 -1.07
N ILE A 93 -3.68 -9.74 -1.31
CA ILE A 93 -2.28 -10.13 -1.23
C ILE A 93 -2.00 -11.00 -2.46
N TRP A 94 -0.88 -10.74 -3.12
CA TRP A 94 -0.52 -11.44 -4.36
C TRP A 94 0.99 -11.53 -4.49
N GLN A 95 1.46 -12.18 -5.54
CA GLN A 95 2.87 -12.27 -5.89
C GLN A 95 3.12 -11.62 -7.25
N ASP A 96 4.30 -11.03 -7.41
CA ASP A 96 4.82 -10.54 -8.68
C ASP A 96 6.35 -10.60 -8.65
N GLU A 97 7.00 -10.60 -9.80
CA GLU A 97 8.45 -10.68 -9.93
C GLU A 97 9.13 -9.40 -9.45
N TYR A 98 10.37 -9.50 -8.97
CA TYR A 98 11.14 -8.39 -8.42
C TYR A 98 11.14 -7.16 -9.35
N GLU A 99 11.39 -7.36 -10.63
CA GLU A 99 11.51 -6.33 -11.66
C GLU A 99 10.21 -5.51 -11.80
N HIS A 100 9.06 -6.16 -11.68
CA HIS A 100 7.76 -5.50 -11.68
C HIS A 100 7.44 -4.80 -10.35
N VAL A 101 7.99 -5.32 -9.25
CA VAL A 101 7.77 -4.78 -7.91
C VAL A 101 8.58 -3.52 -7.67
N PHE A 102 9.84 -3.51 -8.13
CA PHE A 102 10.83 -2.45 -7.91
C PHE A 102 11.38 -1.86 -9.22
N PRO A 103 10.54 -1.36 -10.12
CA PRO A 103 10.99 -0.83 -11.41
C PRO A 103 11.89 0.40 -11.28
N ASP A 104 11.89 1.06 -10.11
CA ASP A 104 12.75 2.22 -9.82
C ASP A 104 14.18 1.80 -9.42
N ASN A 105 14.43 0.50 -9.22
CA ASN A 105 15.73 -0.06 -8.84
C ASN A 105 16.23 -1.07 -9.89
N PRO A 106 16.41 -0.66 -11.16
CA PRO A 106 16.98 -1.54 -12.15
C PRO A 106 18.45 -1.82 -11.78
N ASN A 107 18.85 -3.08 -11.83
CA ASN A 107 20.22 -3.48 -11.53
C ASN A 107 20.66 -4.52 -12.56
N GLU A 108 21.68 -4.18 -13.32
CA GLU A 108 22.29 -5.07 -14.30
C GLU A 108 22.98 -6.30 -13.65
N PHE A 109 23.36 -6.15 -12.38
CA PHE A 109 24.06 -7.16 -11.59
C PHE A 109 23.19 -7.62 -10.41
N ILE A 110 21.91 -7.90 -10.67
CA ILE A 110 21.01 -8.39 -9.64
C ILE A 110 21.45 -9.79 -9.19
N ASP A 111 21.30 -10.04 -7.90
CA ASP A 111 21.58 -11.36 -7.32
C ASP A 111 20.61 -12.42 -7.86
N GLU A 112 21.12 -13.57 -8.28
CA GLU A 112 20.34 -14.69 -8.81
C GLU A 112 19.27 -15.19 -7.83
N GLY A 113 19.49 -14.99 -6.53
CA GLY A 113 18.54 -15.28 -5.47
C GLY A 113 17.32 -14.38 -5.47
N VAL A 114 17.34 -13.26 -6.23
CA VAL A 114 16.27 -12.25 -6.29
C VAL A 114 15.68 -12.14 -7.69
N GLU A 115 16.49 -12.32 -8.74
CA GLU A 115 16.09 -12.20 -10.14
C GLU A 115 14.94 -13.15 -10.49
N GLY A 116 13.85 -12.59 -11.07
CA GLY A 116 12.66 -13.35 -11.46
C GLY A 116 11.91 -13.99 -10.28
N LYS A 117 12.34 -13.74 -9.05
CA LYS A 117 11.70 -14.36 -7.86
C LYS A 117 10.41 -13.66 -7.47
N PRO A 118 9.41 -14.42 -7.00
CA PRO A 118 8.12 -13.89 -6.61
C PRO A 118 8.16 -13.19 -5.25
N PHE A 119 7.87 -11.90 -5.25
CA PHE A 119 7.72 -11.08 -4.04
C PHE A 119 6.26 -11.02 -3.60
N ILE A 120 6.03 -11.07 -2.30
CA ILE A 120 4.68 -10.92 -1.72
C ILE A 120 4.30 -9.46 -1.70
N LEU A 121 3.13 -9.14 -2.24
CA LEU A 121 2.59 -7.80 -2.37
C LEU A 121 1.25 -7.64 -1.68
N MET A 122 1.01 -6.44 -1.17
CA MET A 122 -0.25 -6.03 -0.57
C MET A 122 -0.42 -4.51 -0.64
N CYS A 123 -1.52 -3.98 -0.11
CA CYS A 123 -1.65 -2.53 0.04
C CYS A 123 -0.57 -1.98 0.97
N ASN A 124 0.11 -0.92 0.54
CA ASN A 124 1.20 -0.31 1.30
C ASN A 124 0.75 0.53 2.50
N HIS A 125 -0.56 0.73 2.70
CA HIS A 125 -1.10 1.58 3.78
C HIS A 125 -0.31 2.88 3.96
N CYS A 126 -0.12 3.59 2.86
CA CYS A 126 0.75 4.76 2.72
C CYS A 126 0.52 5.80 3.83
N PHE A 127 1.58 6.49 4.24
CA PHE A 127 1.48 7.61 5.17
C PHE A 127 0.73 8.80 4.53
N ASN A 128 1.05 9.10 3.27
CA ASN A 128 0.37 10.10 2.43
C ASN A 128 -0.41 9.40 1.30
N PRO A 129 -1.59 8.80 1.57
CA PRO A 129 -2.28 7.95 0.61
C PRO A 129 -2.97 8.77 -0.49
N PRO A 130 -2.51 8.72 -1.77
CA PRO A 130 -3.17 9.45 -2.85
C PRO A 130 -4.59 8.96 -3.09
N CYS A 131 -4.83 7.68 -2.88
CA CYS A 131 -6.15 7.07 -3.04
C CYS A 131 -7.22 7.60 -2.06
N VAL A 132 -6.83 8.12 -0.91
CA VAL A 132 -7.74 8.79 0.05
C VAL A 132 -8.13 10.15 -0.48
N ARG A 133 -7.15 10.93 -0.98
CA ARG A 133 -7.39 12.29 -1.48
C ARG A 133 -8.34 12.37 -2.66
N VAL A 134 -8.36 11.35 -3.51
CA VAL A 134 -9.20 11.34 -4.73
C VAL A 134 -10.57 10.70 -4.54
N CYS A 135 -10.91 10.24 -3.35
CA CYS A 135 -12.19 9.57 -3.10
C CYS A 135 -13.30 10.59 -2.87
N PRO A 136 -14.26 10.76 -3.80
CA PRO A 136 -15.30 11.80 -3.69
C PRO A 136 -16.30 11.53 -2.55
N THR A 137 -16.50 10.26 -2.20
CA THR A 137 -17.44 9.84 -1.15
C THR A 137 -16.77 9.58 0.20
N GLN A 138 -15.44 9.79 0.28
CA GLN A 138 -14.65 9.44 1.45
C GLN A 138 -14.80 7.97 1.89
N ALA A 139 -15.21 7.09 0.97
CA ALA A 139 -15.27 5.64 1.21
C ALA A 139 -13.88 5.06 1.54
N THR A 140 -12.83 5.64 0.98
CA THR A 140 -11.45 5.35 1.36
C THR A 140 -10.95 6.45 2.27
N PHE A 141 -10.45 6.07 3.44
CA PHE A 141 -9.96 6.99 4.46
C PHE A 141 -8.74 6.41 5.20
N LYS A 142 -7.95 7.29 5.79
CA LYS A 142 -6.86 6.91 6.69
C LYS A 142 -7.35 7.06 8.14
N ARG A 143 -7.19 6.01 8.92
CA ARG A 143 -7.54 6.03 10.35
C ARG A 143 -6.49 6.86 11.10
N GLU A 144 -6.93 7.83 11.88
CA GLU A 144 -6.02 8.72 12.62
C GLU A 144 -5.31 8.00 13.77
N GLN A 145 -6.01 7.07 14.43
CA GLN A 145 -5.49 6.37 15.61
C GLN A 145 -4.34 5.40 15.32
N ASP A 146 -4.20 4.90 14.08
CA ASP A 146 -3.25 3.83 13.77
C ASP A 146 -2.66 3.86 12.35
N GLY A 147 -3.05 4.85 11.55
CA GLY A 147 -2.51 5.06 10.22
C GLY A 147 -2.98 4.06 9.15
N ILE A 148 -3.83 3.11 9.48
CA ILE A 148 -4.35 2.15 8.50
C ILE A 148 -5.23 2.87 7.47
N VAL A 149 -4.95 2.65 6.19
CA VAL A 149 -5.83 3.09 5.12
C VAL A 149 -6.96 2.08 4.97
N ALA A 150 -8.13 2.44 5.42
CA ALA A 150 -9.33 1.61 5.39
C ALA A 150 -10.24 1.94 4.20
N MET A 151 -11.28 1.14 4.01
CA MET A 151 -12.29 1.36 3.01
C MET A 151 -13.65 0.91 3.51
N ASP A 152 -14.63 1.80 3.41
CA ASP A 152 -16.05 1.50 3.60
C ASP A 152 -16.67 1.16 2.24
N MET A 153 -17.00 -0.11 2.06
CA MET A 153 -17.54 -0.60 0.79
C MET A 153 -19.00 -0.15 0.57
N HIS A 154 -19.73 0.24 1.62
CA HIS A 154 -21.10 0.76 1.51
C HIS A 154 -21.13 2.20 0.95
N ARG A 155 -20.10 3.00 1.24
CA ARG A 155 -19.95 4.35 0.69
C ARG A 155 -19.35 4.36 -0.71
N CYS A 156 -18.80 3.23 -1.16
CA CYS A 156 -18.11 3.17 -2.44
C CYS A 156 -19.11 3.21 -3.61
N ILE A 157 -18.99 4.22 -4.47
CA ILE A 157 -19.78 4.37 -5.70
C ILE A 157 -19.12 3.77 -6.94
N GLY A 158 -17.97 3.11 -6.79
CA GLY A 158 -17.30 2.45 -7.90
C GLY A 158 -16.65 3.36 -8.96
N CYS A 159 -16.39 4.62 -8.65
CA CYS A 159 -15.80 5.59 -9.60
C CYS A 159 -14.36 5.23 -10.03
N ARG A 160 -13.68 4.37 -9.31
CA ARG A 160 -12.32 3.85 -9.57
C ARG A 160 -11.19 4.88 -9.53
N PHE A 161 -11.44 6.14 -9.15
CA PHE A 161 -10.38 7.15 -9.01
C PHE A 161 -9.25 6.68 -8.09
N CYS A 162 -9.58 5.98 -7.01
CA CYS A 162 -8.58 5.42 -6.10
C CYS A 162 -7.70 4.32 -6.73
N MET A 163 -8.20 3.62 -7.77
CA MET A 163 -7.39 2.66 -8.54
C MET A 163 -6.40 3.40 -9.44
N ALA A 164 -6.86 4.44 -10.16
CA ALA A 164 -6.01 5.27 -11.01
C ALA A 164 -4.93 6.00 -10.19
N ALA A 165 -5.26 6.45 -8.98
CA ALA A 165 -4.32 7.17 -8.11
C ALA A 165 -3.33 6.25 -7.38
N CYS A 166 -3.56 4.93 -7.31
CA CYS A 166 -2.69 4.02 -6.59
C CYS A 166 -1.49 3.60 -7.46
N PRO A 167 -0.24 4.03 -7.15
CA PRO A 167 0.91 3.69 -7.99
C PRO A 167 1.38 2.24 -7.81
N TYR A 168 0.74 1.49 -6.91
CA TYR A 168 1.12 0.13 -6.53
C TYR A 168 0.20 -0.95 -7.09
N GLY A 169 -0.89 -0.57 -7.77
CA GLY A 169 -1.87 -1.53 -8.25
C GLY A 169 -2.62 -2.29 -7.15
N SER A 170 -2.62 -1.76 -5.91
CA SER A 170 -3.16 -2.44 -4.73
C SER A 170 -4.67 -2.25 -4.54
N ARG A 171 -5.40 -1.94 -5.61
CA ARG A 171 -6.85 -1.76 -5.57
C ARG A 171 -7.49 -2.48 -6.73
N SER A 172 -8.48 -3.29 -6.43
CA SER A 172 -9.19 -4.10 -7.40
C SER A 172 -10.68 -3.78 -7.38
N PHE A 173 -11.32 -3.87 -8.53
CA PHE A 173 -12.72 -3.55 -8.70
C PHE A 173 -13.55 -4.83 -8.93
N ASN A 174 -14.69 -4.93 -8.27
CA ASN A 174 -15.61 -6.04 -8.43
C ASN A 174 -16.47 -5.86 -9.69
N TRP A 175 -15.99 -6.37 -10.82
CA TRP A 175 -16.71 -6.38 -12.09
C TRP A 175 -17.90 -7.35 -12.07
N GLY A 176 -17.79 -8.43 -11.34
CA GLY A 176 -18.85 -9.38 -11.04
C GLY A 176 -19.37 -9.23 -9.61
N ASP A 177 -20.45 -9.92 -9.28
CA ASP A 177 -20.95 -10.02 -7.91
C ASP A 177 -20.06 -11.01 -7.12
N PRO A 178 -19.30 -10.58 -6.12
CA PRO A 178 -18.38 -11.44 -5.36
C PRO A 178 -19.04 -12.67 -4.76
N ARG A 179 -20.34 -12.58 -4.43
CA ARG A 179 -21.13 -13.69 -3.88
C ARG A 179 -21.39 -14.81 -4.90
N LYS A 180 -21.24 -14.49 -6.19
CA LYS A 180 -21.45 -15.38 -7.33
C LYS A 180 -20.15 -15.87 -7.96
N ALA A 181 -19.00 -15.56 -7.37
CA ALA A 181 -17.73 -16.09 -7.84
C ALA A 181 -17.74 -17.63 -7.84
N PRO A 182 -17.14 -18.29 -8.84
CA PRO A 182 -17.13 -19.74 -8.94
C PRO A 182 -16.47 -20.38 -7.72
N LYS A 183 -17.25 -21.11 -6.92
CA LYS A 183 -16.75 -21.77 -5.70
C LYS A 183 -15.82 -22.94 -5.98
N ASN A 184 -15.92 -23.51 -7.18
CA ASN A 184 -15.06 -24.62 -7.62
C ASN A 184 -13.60 -24.20 -7.83
N LEU A 185 -13.32 -22.90 -7.96
CA LEU A 185 -11.94 -22.38 -8.03
C LEU A 185 -11.27 -22.32 -6.65
N ASN A 186 -12.08 -22.31 -5.58
CA ASN A 186 -11.63 -22.34 -4.19
C ASN A 186 -12.53 -23.28 -3.36
N PRO A 187 -12.55 -24.60 -3.64
CA PRO A 187 -13.47 -25.56 -2.99
C PRO A 187 -13.24 -25.65 -1.47
N ASP A 188 -12.01 -25.37 -1.02
CA ASP A 188 -11.63 -25.44 0.39
C ASP A 188 -11.94 -24.15 1.19
N TYR A 189 -12.65 -23.20 0.58
CA TYR A 189 -13.00 -21.94 1.23
C TYR A 189 -14.49 -21.85 1.54
N PRO A 190 -14.90 -22.33 2.71
CA PRO A 190 -16.24 -22.00 3.19
C PRO A 190 -16.32 -20.49 3.38
N THR A 191 -17.42 -19.89 2.94
CA THR A 191 -17.68 -18.46 3.13
C THR A 191 -17.56 -18.09 4.61
N ASN A 192 -16.66 -17.17 4.94
CA ASN A 192 -16.56 -16.61 6.28
C ASN A 192 -17.76 -15.69 6.54
N LYS A 193 -18.72 -16.17 7.31
CA LYS A 193 -19.95 -15.43 7.65
C LYS A 193 -19.69 -14.24 8.57
N ALA A 194 -18.56 -14.20 9.25
CA ALA A 194 -18.18 -13.09 10.13
C ALA A 194 -17.62 -11.88 9.37
N TYR A 195 -17.17 -12.08 8.11
CA TYR A 195 -16.68 -10.99 7.28
C TYR A 195 -17.82 -10.37 6.46
N PRO A 196 -17.93 -9.02 6.42
CA PRO A 196 -19.02 -8.33 5.73
C PRO A 196 -19.08 -8.70 4.24
N GLU A 197 -20.30 -8.92 3.75
CA GLU A 197 -20.53 -9.09 2.32
C GLU A 197 -20.34 -7.77 1.58
N ARG A 198 -19.94 -7.87 0.33
CA ARG A 198 -19.84 -6.73 -0.58
C ARG A 198 -20.52 -7.02 -1.91
N SER A 199 -20.96 -5.97 -2.55
CA SER A 199 -21.68 -6.02 -3.81
C SER A 199 -20.75 -5.87 -5.02
N LYS A 200 -21.26 -6.21 -6.19
CA LYS A 200 -20.71 -5.77 -7.47
C LYS A 200 -20.54 -4.25 -7.48
N GLY A 201 -19.47 -3.77 -8.11
CA GLY A 201 -19.29 -2.33 -8.34
C GLY A 201 -18.53 -1.59 -7.24
N VAL A 202 -17.97 -2.29 -6.27
CA VAL A 202 -17.11 -1.68 -5.25
C VAL A 202 -15.63 -2.01 -5.46
N VAL A 203 -14.75 -1.16 -4.95
CA VAL A 203 -13.31 -1.38 -4.95
C VAL A 203 -12.88 -2.09 -3.66
N GLU A 204 -11.95 -3.01 -3.79
CA GLU A 204 -11.36 -3.75 -2.66
C GLU A 204 -9.85 -3.57 -2.55
N LYS A 205 -9.31 -3.85 -1.39
CA LYS A 205 -7.88 -3.89 -1.09
C LYS A 205 -7.62 -4.54 0.26
N CYS A 206 -6.39 -4.95 0.53
CA CYS A 206 -5.95 -5.33 1.87
C CYS A 206 -6.26 -4.22 2.90
N ASN A 207 -6.81 -4.57 4.05
CA ASN A 207 -7.16 -3.67 5.16
C ASN A 207 -6.29 -3.86 6.40
N PHE A 208 -5.19 -4.64 6.33
CA PHE A 208 -4.39 -5.11 7.46
C PHE A 208 -5.21 -5.88 8.51
N CYS A 209 -6.28 -6.55 8.10
CA CYS A 209 -7.18 -7.27 9.00
C CYS A 209 -7.61 -6.41 10.19
N THR A 210 -8.15 -5.21 9.90
CA THR A 210 -8.52 -4.22 10.95
C THR A 210 -9.43 -4.80 12.02
N GLU A 211 -10.26 -5.77 11.66
CA GLU A 211 -11.17 -6.51 12.53
C GLU A 211 -10.44 -7.39 13.55
N LEU A 212 -9.28 -7.97 13.18
CA LEU A 212 -8.44 -8.76 14.07
C LEU A 212 -7.50 -7.87 14.88
N VAL A 213 -6.89 -6.88 14.24
CA VAL A 213 -6.02 -5.90 14.90
C VAL A 213 -6.77 -5.15 15.99
N ALA A 214 -8.05 -4.85 15.82
CA ALA A 214 -8.89 -4.24 16.84
C ALA A 214 -9.08 -5.15 18.09
N LYS A 215 -8.96 -6.47 17.93
CA LYS A 215 -8.98 -7.46 19.02
C LYS A 215 -7.60 -7.73 19.63
N GLY A 216 -6.55 -7.08 19.11
CA GLY A 216 -5.16 -7.34 19.53
C GLY A 216 -4.53 -8.57 18.85
N GLU A 217 -5.16 -9.10 17.82
CA GLU A 217 -4.68 -10.25 17.07
C GLU A 217 -3.83 -9.79 15.86
N LEU A 218 -2.95 -10.68 15.38
CA LEU A 218 -2.14 -10.43 14.20
C LEU A 218 -2.98 -10.63 12.92
N PRO A 219 -2.63 -9.97 11.80
CA PRO A 219 -3.22 -10.25 10.50
C PRO A 219 -3.09 -11.73 10.11
N VAL A 220 -4.12 -12.30 9.49
CA VAL A 220 -4.17 -13.74 9.15
C VAL A 220 -3.01 -14.22 8.28
N CYS A 221 -2.48 -13.36 7.41
CA CYS A 221 -1.32 -13.69 6.58
C CYS A 221 -0.05 -13.90 7.44
N VAL A 222 0.10 -13.13 8.52
CA VAL A 222 1.19 -13.29 9.49
C VAL A 222 0.98 -14.57 10.28
N GLN A 223 -0.21 -14.79 10.83
CA GLN A 223 -0.56 -16.02 11.56
C GLN A 223 -0.30 -17.28 10.73
N ALA A 224 -0.67 -17.25 9.43
CA ALA A 224 -0.45 -18.38 8.53
C ALA A 224 1.06 -18.63 8.29
N CYS A 225 1.84 -17.56 8.12
CA CYS A 225 3.30 -17.65 7.96
C CYS A 225 3.97 -18.21 9.22
N ASP A 226 3.50 -17.80 10.39
CA ASP A 226 4.00 -18.29 11.68
C ASP A 226 3.64 -19.75 11.92
N LYS A 227 2.42 -20.16 11.56
CA LYS A 227 1.96 -21.55 11.68
C LYS A 227 2.85 -22.53 10.92
N ILE A 228 3.36 -22.15 9.76
CA ILE A 228 4.29 -22.95 8.96
C ILE A 228 5.76 -22.73 9.35
N LYS A 229 6.03 -21.95 10.41
CA LYS A 229 7.36 -21.67 10.99
C LYS A 229 8.34 -20.97 10.03
N VAL A 230 7.84 -20.21 9.08
CA VAL A 230 8.66 -19.40 8.16
C VAL A 230 9.00 -18.04 8.77
N HIS A 231 8.05 -17.41 9.46
CA HIS A 231 8.22 -16.11 10.12
C HIS A 231 8.79 -15.01 9.19
N ALA A 232 8.37 -15.03 7.92
CA ALA A 232 8.80 -14.04 6.94
C ALA A 232 7.99 -12.75 7.04
N LEU A 233 6.70 -12.83 7.41
CA LEU A 233 5.82 -11.66 7.57
C LEU A 233 5.81 -11.20 9.03
N ASN A 234 6.18 -9.95 9.26
CA ASN A 234 6.23 -9.36 10.59
C ASN A 234 5.37 -8.10 10.63
N PHE A 235 4.38 -8.08 11.50
CA PHE A 235 3.46 -6.97 11.65
C PHE A 235 3.63 -6.30 13.01
N GLY A 236 3.62 -4.96 13.04
CA GLY A 236 3.79 -4.24 14.30
C GLY A 236 3.72 -2.73 14.16
N ASP A 237 3.80 -2.06 15.29
CA ASP A 237 3.79 -0.60 15.38
C ASP A 237 5.21 -0.03 15.17
N ILE A 238 5.42 0.61 14.01
CA ILE A 238 6.72 1.24 13.70
C ILE A 238 6.98 2.51 14.51
N ALA A 239 5.96 3.11 15.11
CA ALA A 239 6.14 4.28 15.99
C ALA A 239 6.75 3.88 17.34
N HIS A 240 6.53 2.65 17.79
CA HIS A 240 7.05 2.15 19.04
C HIS A 240 8.50 1.65 18.90
N SER A 241 9.45 2.25 19.63
CA SER A 241 10.90 1.98 19.51
C SER A 241 11.27 0.52 19.74
N GLU A 242 10.59 -0.17 20.66
CA GLU A 242 10.86 -1.53 21.07
C GLU A 242 10.06 -2.59 20.29
N SER A 243 9.26 -2.17 19.31
CA SER A 243 8.50 -3.12 18.49
C SER A 243 9.43 -4.02 17.65
N ASN A 244 8.99 -5.26 17.42
CA ASN A 244 9.73 -6.21 16.60
C ASN A 244 10.03 -5.66 15.19
N VAL A 245 9.06 -5.03 14.56
CA VAL A 245 9.24 -4.42 13.21
C VAL A 245 10.29 -3.32 13.22
N ARG A 246 10.37 -2.53 14.30
CA ARG A 246 11.36 -1.46 14.43
C ARG A 246 12.77 -2.03 14.59
N LYS A 247 12.91 -3.11 15.37
CA LYS A 247 14.17 -3.84 15.53
C LYS A 247 14.63 -4.44 14.21
N LEU A 248 13.75 -5.14 13.50
CA LEU A 248 14.07 -5.70 12.18
C LEU A 248 14.54 -4.64 11.18
N LEU A 249 13.88 -3.48 11.12
CA LEU A 249 14.26 -2.39 10.22
C LEU A 249 15.58 -1.71 10.59
N ARG A 250 16.01 -1.79 11.86
CA ARG A 250 17.30 -1.29 12.31
C ARG A 250 18.43 -2.28 12.03
N ASP A 251 18.13 -3.57 12.20
CA ASP A 251 19.12 -4.63 12.15
C ASP A 251 19.38 -5.13 10.71
N HIS A 252 18.49 -4.84 9.78
CA HIS A 252 18.57 -5.30 8.40
C HIS A 252 18.35 -4.18 7.39
N TYR A 253 19.05 -4.26 6.25
CA TYR A 253 18.76 -3.40 5.12
C TYR A 253 17.36 -3.70 4.56
N SER A 254 16.58 -2.67 4.31
CA SER A 254 15.22 -2.80 3.81
C SER A 254 14.91 -1.80 2.73
N ILE A 255 14.13 -2.24 1.76
CA ILE A 255 13.64 -1.41 0.65
C ILE A 255 12.12 -1.22 0.71
N ARG A 256 11.64 -0.19 0.05
CA ARG A 256 10.20 0.10 -0.13
C ARG A 256 9.90 0.31 -1.60
N ARG A 257 8.68 0.02 -1.97
CA ARG A 257 8.22 0.26 -3.35
C ARG A 257 8.09 1.76 -3.62
N LYS A 258 8.67 2.24 -4.72
CA LYS A 258 8.52 3.60 -5.28
C LYS A 258 8.64 4.71 -4.22
N PRO A 259 9.73 4.79 -3.46
CA PRO A 259 9.89 5.75 -2.36
C PRO A 259 9.90 7.20 -2.85
N ALA A 260 10.39 7.45 -4.06
CA ALA A 260 10.46 8.77 -4.69
C ALA A 260 9.09 9.45 -4.89
N LEU A 261 7.99 8.68 -4.90
CA LEU A 261 6.64 9.23 -5.04
C LEU A 261 6.11 9.93 -3.77
N GLY A 262 6.85 9.95 -2.67
CA GLY A 262 6.48 10.63 -1.43
C GLY A 262 5.23 10.08 -0.72
N THR A 263 4.69 8.95 -1.16
CA THR A 263 3.49 8.36 -0.56
C THR A 263 3.74 7.74 0.81
N GLY A 264 5.00 7.45 1.16
CA GLY A 264 5.41 6.86 2.43
C GLY A 264 4.82 5.46 2.68
N PRO A 265 5.24 4.43 1.92
CA PRO A 265 4.81 3.04 2.15
C PRO A 265 5.10 2.56 3.57
N ASN A 266 4.16 1.83 4.18
CA ASN A 266 4.33 1.15 5.46
C ASN A 266 4.55 -0.38 5.31
N VAL A 267 4.84 -0.84 4.10
CA VAL A 267 5.33 -2.19 3.81
C VAL A 267 6.79 -2.10 3.42
N PHE A 268 7.62 -2.87 4.10
CA PHE A 268 9.07 -2.90 3.95
C PHE A 268 9.51 -4.31 3.56
N TYR A 269 10.57 -4.41 2.78
CA TYR A 269 11.12 -5.66 2.31
C TYR A 269 12.58 -5.76 2.75
N ILE A 270 12.95 -6.79 3.50
CA ILE A 270 14.32 -7.18 3.80
C ILE A 270 14.76 -8.14 2.68
N ILE A 271 15.87 -7.81 2.04
CA ILE A 271 16.45 -8.55 0.92
C ILE A 271 17.86 -9.05 1.28
#